data_3a8c9ff64e30ea450ec1ddb175003083
#
_entry.id   3a8c9ff64e30ea450ec1ddb175003083
#
_cell.length_a   1.000
_cell.length_b   1.000
_cell.length_c   1.000
_cell.angle_alpha   90.00
_cell.angle_beta   90.00
_cell.angle_gamma   90.00
#
_symmetry.space_group_name_H-M   'P 1'
#
loop_
_entity.id
_entity.type
_entity.pdbx_description
1 polymer ?
#
loop_
_entity_poly.entity_id
_entity_poly.type
_entity_poly.pdbx_seq_one_letter_code
_entity_poly.pdbx_strand_id
1 'polypeptide(L)' 'MRTLVIGTGGREHALALALSRDPEVSELHAAPGNPGIGAIAQLHDVDPMDGPAVAALAREVRADLVVIGPEAPLV' A
#
# COMPACT_ATOMS: atom_id res chain seq x y z
N MET A 1 8.29 11.15 -1.92
CA MET A 1 6.86 10.88 -2.14
C MET A 1 6.41 9.78 -1.20
N ARG A 2 5.34 10.00 -0.49
CA ARG A 2 4.74 8.99 0.37
C ARG A 2 3.76 8.17 -0.44
N THR A 3 3.94 6.86 -0.46
CA THR A 3 3.15 5.96 -1.29
C THR A 3 2.44 4.92 -0.44
N LEU A 4 1.17 4.68 -0.74
CA LEU A 4 0.34 3.67 -0.10
C LEU A 4 -0.07 2.63 -1.13
N VAL A 5 0.24 1.36 -0.86
CA VAL A 5 -0.15 0.23 -1.71
C VAL A 5 -1.28 -0.54 -1.04
N ILE A 6 -2.37 -0.73 -1.76
CA ILE A 6 -3.54 -1.45 -1.28
C ILE A 6 -3.59 -2.84 -1.91
N GLY A 7 -3.55 -3.88 -1.08
CA GLY A 7 -3.63 -5.26 -1.52
C GLY A 7 -2.73 -6.19 -0.72
N THR A 8 -2.83 -7.49 -0.98
CA THR A 8 -2.14 -8.53 -0.23
C THR A 8 -1.40 -9.54 -1.09
N GLY A 9 -1.61 -9.51 -2.40
CA GLY A 9 -1.12 -10.55 -3.30
C GLY A 9 0.35 -10.40 -3.69
N GLY A 10 0.83 -11.36 -4.48
CA GLY A 10 2.20 -11.36 -4.97
C GLY A 10 2.54 -10.17 -5.86
N ARG A 11 1.55 -9.65 -6.60
CA ARG A 11 1.75 -8.48 -7.46
C ARG A 11 1.96 -7.22 -6.62
N GLU A 12 1.24 -7.09 -5.53
CA GLU A 12 1.42 -5.98 -4.59
C GLU A 12 2.79 -6.05 -3.95
N HIS A 13 3.26 -7.26 -3.63
CA HIS A 13 4.60 -7.45 -3.09
C HIS A 13 5.67 -7.01 -4.10
N ALA A 14 5.55 -7.44 -5.37
CA ALA A 14 6.49 -7.06 -6.41
C ALA A 14 6.49 -5.55 -6.63
N LEU A 15 5.30 -4.93 -6.64
CA LEU A 15 5.14 -3.49 -6.78
C LEU A 15 5.77 -2.75 -5.61
N ALA A 16 5.51 -3.21 -4.37
CA ALA A 16 6.07 -2.60 -3.18
C ALA A 16 7.61 -2.69 -3.19
N LEU A 17 8.15 -3.83 -3.63
CA LEU A 17 9.59 -3.99 -3.75
C LEU A 17 10.19 -2.98 -4.74
N ALA A 18 9.56 -2.81 -5.89
CA ALA A 18 10.01 -1.83 -6.88
C ALA A 18 9.94 -0.41 -6.32
N LEU A 19 8.85 -0.07 -5.64
CA LEU A 19 8.67 1.24 -5.02
C LEU A 19 9.68 1.50 -3.91
N SER A 20 10.03 0.45 -3.14
CA SER A 20 11.00 0.59 -2.05
C SER A 20 12.40 0.97 -2.55
N ARG A 21 12.68 0.67 -3.81
CA ARG A 21 13.96 0.96 -4.45
C ARG A 21 13.96 2.30 -5.20
N ASP A 22 12.79 2.93 -5.32
CA ASP A 22 12.67 4.20 -6.01
C ASP A 22 13.12 5.33 -5.09
N PRO A 23 14.14 6.13 -5.49
CA PRO A 23 14.63 7.21 -4.63
C PRO A 23 13.61 8.33 -4.40
N GLU A 24 12.55 8.41 -5.21
CA GLU A 24 11.48 9.39 -5.00
C GLU A 24 10.48 8.97 -3.94
N VAL A 25 10.47 7.69 -3.56
CA VAL A 25 9.59 7.18 -2.50
C VAL A 25 10.29 7.37 -1.15
N SER A 26 9.79 8.32 -0.36
CA SER A 26 10.36 8.63 0.95
C SER A 26 9.78 7.73 2.05
N GLU A 27 8.51 7.33 1.94
CA GLU A 27 7.85 6.41 2.83
C GLU A 27 6.97 5.47 2.02
N LEU A 28 6.99 4.21 2.39
CA LEU A 28 6.17 3.19 1.76
C LEU A 28 5.26 2.55 2.80
N HIS A 29 3.97 2.57 2.53
CA HIS A 29 2.94 1.98 3.38
C HIS A 29 2.15 0.97 2.57
N ALA A 30 1.59 -0.03 3.22
CA ALA A 30 0.74 -1.03 2.58
C ALA A 30 -0.42 -1.41 3.50
N ALA A 31 -1.57 -1.69 2.92
CA ALA A 31 -2.76 -2.08 3.66
C ALA A 31 -3.55 -3.13 2.86
N PRO A 32 -3.87 -4.26 3.43
CA PRO A 32 -3.33 -4.79 4.68
C PRO A 32 -1.90 -5.33 4.53
N GLY A 33 -1.45 -5.56 3.29
CA GLY A 33 -0.12 -6.10 3.03
C GLY A 33 0.01 -7.57 3.40
N ASN A 34 1.25 -8.03 3.46
CA ASN A 34 1.59 -9.39 3.91
C ASN A 34 2.97 -9.35 4.57
N PRO A 35 3.42 -10.46 5.21
CA PRO A 35 4.72 -10.44 5.91
C PRO A 35 5.92 -10.08 5.02
N GLY A 36 5.89 -10.46 3.73
CA GLY A 36 6.95 -10.09 2.80
C GLY A 36 6.99 -8.59 2.54
N ILE A 37 5.81 -7.98 2.36
CA ILE A 37 5.68 -6.53 2.21
C ILE A 37 6.11 -5.82 3.50
N GLY A 38 5.80 -6.40 4.64
CA GLY A 38 6.18 -5.85 5.94
C GLY A 38 7.68 -5.66 6.15
N ALA A 39 8.49 -6.38 5.37
CA ALA A 39 9.95 -6.22 5.43
C ALA A 39 10.42 -4.90 4.77
N ILE A 40 9.61 -4.32 3.88
CA ILE A 40 9.99 -3.15 3.08
C ILE A 40 9.01 -1.98 3.19
N ALA A 41 7.89 -2.17 3.88
CA ALA A 41 6.85 -1.15 4.02
C ALA A 41 6.23 -1.22 5.40
N GLN A 42 5.64 -0.12 5.83
CA GLN A 42 4.87 -0.09 7.06
C GLN A 42 3.46 -0.63 6.78
N LEU A 43 3.07 -1.69 7.49
CA LEU A 43 1.77 -2.31 7.31
C LEU A 43 0.70 -1.63 8.16
N HIS A 44 -0.51 -1.57 7.61
CA HIS A 44 -1.68 -1.04 8.30
C HIS A 44 -2.82 -2.05 8.19
N ASP A 45 -3.54 -2.25 9.28
CA ASP A 45 -4.64 -3.20 9.34
C ASP A 45 -5.94 -2.53 8.84
N VAL A 46 -6.06 -2.42 7.53
CA VAL A 46 -7.22 -1.83 6.87
C VAL A 46 -7.71 -2.79 5.80
N ASP A 47 -9.02 -3.02 5.78
CA ASP A 47 -9.67 -3.84 4.77
C ASP A 47 -9.60 -3.10 3.41
N PRO A 48 -9.00 -3.71 2.38
CA PRO A 48 -8.90 -3.07 1.06
C PRO A 48 -10.26 -2.86 0.38
N MET A 49 -11.29 -3.55 0.86
CA MET A 49 -12.66 -3.38 0.34
C MET A 49 -13.41 -2.25 1.02
N ASP A 50 -12.89 -1.71 2.12
CA ASP A 50 -13.51 -0.62 2.84
C ASP A 50 -12.97 0.72 2.31
N GLY A 51 -13.64 1.26 1.31
CA GLY A 51 -13.22 2.52 0.67
C GLY A 51 -13.05 3.67 1.65
N PRO A 52 -14.01 3.95 2.54
CA PRO A 52 -13.83 4.99 3.54
C PRO A 52 -12.62 4.80 4.44
N ALA A 53 -12.35 3.57 4.87
CA ALA A 53 -11.18 3.27 5.70
C ALA A 53 -9.87 3.47 4.94
N VAL A 54 -9.83 3.06 3.66
CA VAL A 54 -8.68 3.27 2.79
C VAL A 54 -8.42 4.77 2.60
N ALA A 55 -9.47 5.54 2.35
CA ALA A 55 -9.34 6.99 2.18
C ALA A 55 -8.86 7.67 3.46
N ALA A 56 -9.34 7.22 4.63
CA ALA A 56 -8.90 7.75 5.91
C ALA A 56 -7.43 7.44 6.16
N LEU A 57 -6.99 6.22 5.83
CA LEU A 57 -5.59 5.83 5.95
C LEU A 57 -4.70 6.66 5.03
N ALA A 58 -5.11 6.86 3.79
CA ALA A 58 -4.35 7.67 2.84
C ALA A 58 -4.12 9.08 3.37
N ARG A 59 -5.13 9.66 4.01
CA ARG A 59 -5.00 10.98 4.64
C ARG A 59 -4.10 10.94 5.88
N GLU A 60 -4.23 9.89 6.68
CA GLU A 60 -3.44 9.74 7.90
C GLU A 60 -1.94 9.64 7.61
N VAL A 61 -1.56 8.85 6.61
CA VAL A 61 -0.16 8.70 6.21
C VAL A 61 0.29 9.81 5.25
N ARG A 62 -0.61 10.69 4.86
CA ARG A 62 -0.34 11.78 3.90
C ARG A 62 0.21 11.25 2.58
N ALA A 63 -0.46 10.22 2.05
CA ALA A 63 -0.04 9.59 0.80
C ALA A 63 -0.13 10.57 -0.37
N ASP A 64 0.95 10.70 -1.11
CA ASP A 64 0.97 11.45 -2.37
C ASP A 64 0.47 10.57 -3.52
N LEU A 65 0.63 9.26 -3.37
CA LEU A 65 0.21 8.28 -4.37
C LEU A 65 -0.41 7.08 -3.67
N VAL A 66 -1.58 6.68 -4.13
CA VAL A 66 -2.25 5.45 -3.68
C VAL A 66 -2.34 4.51 -4.86
N VAL A 67 -1.77 3.31 -4.70
CA VAL A 67 -1.78 2.29 -5.73
C VAL A 67 -2.67 1.14 -5.27
N ILE A 68 -3.69 0.82 -6.05
CA ILE A 68 -4.60 -0.30 -5.75
C ILE A 68 -4.18 -1.48 -6.60
N GLY A 69 -3.82 -2.58 -5.95
CA GLY A 69 -3.37 -3.78 -6.63
C GLY A 69 -4.50 -4.45 -7.42
N PRO A 70 -4.15 -5.16 -8.51
CA PRO A 70 -5.16 -5.78 -9.37
C PRO A 70 -5.94 -6.92 -8.70
N GLU A 71 -5.45 -7.47 -7.60
CA GLU A 71 -6.18 -8.47 -6.82
C GLU A 71 -7.17 -7.86 -5.84
N ALA A 72 -7.11 -6.54 -5.61
CA ALA A 72 -8.09 -5.88 -4.77
C ALA A 72 -9.42 -5.82 -5.55
N PRO A 73 -10.54 -6.28 -4.96
CA PRO A 73 -11.82 -6.25 -5.68
C PRO A 73 -12.25 -4.80 -5.94
N LEU A 74 -12.49 -4.51 -7.18
CA LEU A 74 -13.09 -3.24 -7.59
C LEU A 74 -14.61 -3.41 -7.58
N VAL A 75 -15.22 -3.20 -6.46
CA VAL A 75 -16.67 -3.34 -6.36
C VAL A 75 -17.29 -2.03 -5.99
#